data_55b7fe9f7a0bf756dfb8de6a28a0c3e8
#
_entry.id   55b7fe9f7a0bf756dfb8de6a28a0c3e8
#
_cell.length_a   1.000
_cell.length_b   1.000
_cell.length_c   1.000
_cell.angle_alpha   90.00
_cell.angle_beta   90.00
_cell.angle_gamma   90.00
#
_symmetry.space_group_name_H-M   'P 1'
#
loop_
_entity.id
_entity.type
_entity.pdbx_description
1 polymer ?
#
loop_
_entity_poly.entity_id
_entity_poly.type
_entity_poly.pdbx_seq_one_letter_code
_entity_poly.pdbx_strand_id
1 'polypeptide(L)'
;NDNSICLKVKHGETSMLFTGDAGSSPEKKMIEMGEDLEADLLQAGHHGSSTSNSYYFLREANPEYVVISCGKGNMYGHPHEEALSRFRDLGAEVFRTDEQGTIIAVDNGMQITFNCEGKKSDRTHAKDYEDASYIGNINSKKYHLPSCGGLPNEENRVYFTTTDAAEKAGYSPCGNCHPDQ
;
A
#
# COMPACT_ATOMS: atom_id res chain seq x y z
N ASN A 1 -11.85 14.33 -2.75
CA ASN A 1 -11.84 12.94 -2.23
C ASN A 1 -12.35 12.83 -0.78
N ASP A 2 -12.50 13.97 -0.08
CA ASP A 2 -12.95 13.98 1.32
C ASP A 2 -14.43 13.56 1.51
N ASN A 3 -15.19 13.47 0.44
CA ASN A 3 -16.59 13.07 0.43
C ASN A 3 -16.81 11.68 -0.23
N SER A 4 -15.75 10.86 -0.30
CA SER A 4 -15.87 9.50 -0.83
C SER A 4 -16.78 8.66 0.07
N ILE A 5 -17.62 7.85 -0.56
CA ILE A 5 -18.44 6.87 0.14
C ILE A 5 -17.54 5.67 0.47
N CYS A 6 -17.48 5.32 1.75
CA CYS A 6 -16.81 4.11 2.21
C CYS A 6 -17.87 3.05 2.53
N LEU A 7 -17.61 1.82 2.12
CA LEU A 7 -18.52 0.71 2.29
C LEU A 7 -17.77 -0.49 2.85
N LYS A 8 -18.25 -1.05 3.96
CA LYS A 8 -17.83 -2.37 4.45
C LYS A 8 -18.93 -3.38 4.15
N VAL A 9 -18.57 -4.47 3.49
CA VAL A 9 -19.46 -5.60 3.21
C VAL A 9 -19.00 -6.77 4.06
N LYS A 10 -19.89 -7.36 4.83
CA LYS A 10 -19.65 -8.57 5.61
C LYS A 10 -20.50 -9.72 5.09
N HIS A 11 -19.87 -10.87 4.86
CA HIS A 11 -20.54 -12.08 4.44
C HIS A 11 -19.99 -13.28 5.24
N GLY A 12 -20.79 -13.82 6.14
CA GLY A 12 -20.34 -14.89 7.03
C GLY A 12 -19.17 -14.47 7.91
N GLU A 13 -18.02 -15.12 7.72
CA GLU A 13 -16.78 -14.85 8.45
C GLU A 13 -15.85 -13.88 7.72
N THR A 14 -16.17 -13.51 6.48
CA THR A 14 -15.33 -12.63 5.66
C THR A 14 -15.91 -11.22 5.54
N SER A 15 -15.02 -10.27 5.24
CA SER A 15 -15.38 -8.86 5.07
C SER A 15 -14.54 -8.18 4.01
N MET A 16 -15.13 -7.18 3.33
CA MET A 16 -14.50 -6.39 2.29
C MET A 16 -14.70 -4.90 2.59
N LEU A 17 -13.66 -4.10 2.43
CA LEU A 17 -13.69 -2.66 2.64
C LEU A 17 -13.38 -1.91 1.34
N PHE A 18 -14.28 -1.00 0.98
CA PHE A 18 -14.18 -0.14 -0.20
C PHE A 18 -14.16 1.30 0.28
N THR A 19 -13.13 2.06 -0.07
CA THR A 19 -12.93 3.44 0.42
C THR A 19 -13.04 4.49 -0.69
N GLY A 20 -13.30 4.06 -1.93
CA GLY A 20 -13.33 4.96 -3.08
C GLY A 20 -11.99 5.71 -3.19
N ASP A 21 -12.06 7.02 -3.32
CA ASP A 21 -10.88 7.89 -3.40
C ASP A 21 -10.56 8.59 -2.05
N ALA A 22 -11.02 8.05 -0.93
CA ALA A 22 -10.74 8.61 0.39
C ALA A 22 -9.24 8.80 0.59
N GLY A 23 -8.84 10.01 0.98
CA GLY A 23 -7.46 10.33 1.34
C GLY A 23 -7.20 10.12 2.83
N SER A 24 -6.00 10.46 3.28
CA SER A 24 -5.58 10.28 4.69
C SER A 24 -6.45 11.04 5.70
N SER A 25 -7.07 12.17 5.30
CA SER A 25 -7.95 12.93 6.20
C SER A 25 -9.27 12.19 6.51
N PRO A 26 -10.05 11.68 5.52
CA PRO A 26 -11.18 10.79 5.78
C PRO A 26 -10.80 9.49 6.51
N GLU A 27 -9.67 8.87 6.16
CA GLU A 27 -9.17 7.67 6.85
C GLU A 27 -9.00 7.93 8.36
N LYS A 28 -8.35 9.04 8.71
CA LYS A 28 -8.17 9.46 10.09
C LYS A 28 -9.51 9.68 10.79
N LYS A 29 -10.48 10.30 10.12
CA LYS A 29 -11.83 10.51 10.70
C LYS A 29 -12.54 9.19 11.00
N MET A 30 -12.45 8.19 10.09
CA MET A 30 -13.05 6.88 10.34
C MET A 30 -12.46 6.22 11.59
N ILE A 31 -11.14 6.30 11.77
CA ILE A 31 -10.46 5.79 12.97
C ILE A 31 -10.93 6.54 14.23
N GLU A 32 -10.95 7.88 14.19
CA GLU A 32 -11.37 8.72 15.32
C GLU A 32 -12.83 8.50 15.71
N MET A 33 -13.70 8.15 14.77
CA MET A 33 -15.10 7.80 15.01
C MET A 33 -15.28 6.39 15.60
N GLY A 34 -14.21 5.59 15.63
CA GLY A 34 -14.26 4.19 16.14
C GLY A 34 -15.00 3.24 15.23
N GLU A 35 -15.00 3.50 13.92
CA GLU A 35 -15.60 2.60 12.94
C GLU A 35 -14.86 1.27 12.91
N ASP A 36 -15.59 0.17 12.73
CA ASP A 36 -15.04 -1.16 12.51
C ASP A 36 -14.48 -1.24 11.09
N LEU A 37 -13.15 -1.07 10.96
CA LEU A 37 -12.44 -1.03 9.68
C LEU A 37 -11.80 -2.36 9.31
N GLU A 38 -11.67 -3.32 10.23
CA GLU A 38 -11.03 -4.62 9.98
C GLU A 38 -11.70 -5.34 8.79
N ALA A 39 -10.91 -5.78 7.82
CA ALA A 39 -11.45 -6.42 6.62
C ALA A 39 -10.42 -7.36 5.97
N ASP A 40 -10.87 -8.53 5.50
CA ASP A 40 -10.00 -9.48 4.81
C ASP A 40 -9.54 -8.97 3.45
N LEU A 41 -10.38 -8.21 2.75
CA LEU A 41 -10.05 -7.58 1.46
C LEU A 41 -10.26 -6.07 1.52
N LEU A 42 -9.24 -5.32 1.12
CA LEU A 42 -9.30 -3.88 0.91
C LEU A 42 -9.21 -3.55 -0.58
N GLN A 43 -10.17 -2.79 -1.10
CA GLN A 43 -9.93 -2.06 -2.34
C GLN A 43 -9.07 -0.85 -2.01
N ALA A 44 -7.87 -0.80 -2.56
CA ALA A 44 -6.92 0.28 -2.31
C ALA A 44 -7.54 1.65 -2.62
N GLY A 45 -7.54 2.53 -1.64
CA GLY A 45 -8.05 3.88 -1.77
C GLY A 45 -7.33 4.65 -2.87
N HIS A 46 -8.10 5.40 -3.65
CA HIS A 46 -7.59 6.32 -4.69
C HIS A 46 -6.58 5.64 -5.63
N HIS A 47 -6.93 4.43 -6.09
CA HIS A 47 -6.13 3.65 -7.05
C HIS A 47 -4.68 3.36 -6.60
N GLY A 48 -4.42 3.32 -5.30
CA GLY A 48 -3.07 3.19 -4.75
C GLY A 48 -2.28 4.50 -4.75
N SER A 49 -2.96 5.65 -4.60
CA SER A 49 -2.30 6.95 -4.42
C SER A 49 -1.49 7.00 -3.13
N SER A 50 -0.37 7.73 -3.14
CA SER A 50 0.44 8.03 -1.94
C SER A 50 -0.29 8.85 -0.89
N THR A 51 -1.38 9.56 -1.29
CA THR A 51 -2.23 10.38 -0.39
C THR A 51 -3.31 9.60 0.32
N SER A 52 -3.43 8.31 0.06
CA SER A 52 -4.39 7.36 0.63
C SER A 52 -3.66 6.15 1.22
N ASN A 53 -4.40 5.24 1.84
CA ASN A 53 -3.85 4.01 2.40
C ASN A 53 -2.76 4.30 3.45
N SER A 54 -3.07 5.20 4.39
CA SER A 54 -2.13 5.57 5.45
C SER A 54 -1.82 4.38 6.37
N TYR A 55 -0.63 4.37 6.99
CA TYR A 55 -0.24 3.30 7.92
C TYR A 55 -1.24 3.09 9.05
N TYR A 56 -1.76 4.18 9.62
CA TYR A 56 -2.75 4.07 10.70
C TYR A 56 -4.01 3.39 10.23
N PHE A 57 -4.53 3.79 9.06
CA PHE A 57 -5.71 3.19 8.46
C PHE A 57 -5.47 1.71 8.11
N LEU A 58 -4.35 1.38 7.52
CA LEU A 58 -4.01 0.01 7.14
C LEU A 58 -3.83 -0.91 8.34
N ARG A 59 -3.31 -0.41 9.46
CA ARG A 59 -3.22 -1.19 10.72
C ARG A 59 -4.58 -1.51 11.31
N GLU A 60 -5.53 -0.58 11.23
CA GLU A 60 -6.92 -0.81 11.69
C GLU A 60 -7.68 -1.72 10.71
N ALA A 61 -7.47 -1.56 9.40
CA ALA A 61 -8.10 -2.38 8.39
C ALA A 61 -7.50 -3.80 8.30
N ASN A 62 -6.21 -3.94 8.56
CA ASN A 62 -5.44 -5.18 8.60
C ASN A 62 -5.78 -6.21 7.50
N PRO A 63 -5.86 -5.81 6.21
CA PRO A 63 -6.33 -6.68 5.16
C PRO A 63 -5.30 -7.77 4.81
N GLU A 64 -5.79 -9.00 4.58
CA GLU A 64 -5.00 -10.07 3.98
C GLU A 64 -4.78 -9.82 2.48
N TYR A 65 -5.82 -9.24 1.81
CA TYR A 65 -5.80 -8.99 0.37
C TYR A 65 -6.02 -7.52 0.07
N VAL A 66 -5.25 -6.98 -0.88
CA VAL A 66 -5.44 -5.63 -1.40
C VAL A 66 -5.66 -5.69 -2.91
N VAL A 67 -6.74 -5.10 -3.40
CA VAL A 67 -7.01 -4.98 -4.84
C VAL A 67 -6.83 -3.53 -5.26
N ILE A 68 -5.95 -3.31 -6.23
CA ILE A 68 -5.69 -1.99 -6.81
C ILE A 68 -6.29 -1.93 -8.21
N SER A 69 -7.30 -1.07 -8.39
CA SER A 69 -7.90 -0.80 -9.69
C SER A 69 -7.22 0.40 -10.33
N CYS A 70 -6.35 0.18 -11.30
CA CYS A 70 -5.63 1.24 -12.03
C CYS A 70 -5.36 0.82 -13.47
N GLY A 71 -5.19 1.80 -14.35
CA GLY A 71 -4.89 1.56 -15.76
C GLY A 71 -3.40 1.43 -16.02
N LYS A 72 -3.02 0.53 -16.91
CA LYS A 72 -1.63 0.40 -17.33
C LYS A 72 -1.12 1.69 -17.98
N GLY A 73 0.00 2.22 -17.49
CA GLY A 73 0.59 3.46 -18.00
C GLY A 73 -0.28 4.70 -17.76
N ASN A 74 -1.12 4.71 -16.72
CA ASN A 74 -1.95 5.86 -16.39
C ASN A 74 -1.10 7.11 -16.08
N MET A 75 -1.64 8.29 -16.44
CA MET A 75 -0.91 9.56 -16.33
C MET A 75 -0.66 10.02 -14.88
N TYR A 76 -1.32 9.41 -13.91
CA TYR A 76 -1.16 9.74 -12.49
C TYR A 76 -0.02 8.96 -11.83
N GLY A 77 0.54 7.96 -12.52
CA GLY A 77 1.58 7.08 -12.00
C GLY A 77 1.08 6.11 -10.92
N HIS A 78 -0.23 5.88 -10.85
CA HIS A 78 -0.81 4.93 -9.89
C HIS A 78 -0.58 3.47 -10.30
N PRO A 79 -0.33 2.56 -9.33
CA PRO A 79 -0.16 2.84 -7.90
C PRO A 79 1.21 3.47 -7.62
N HIS A 80 1.27 4.38 -6.64
CA HIS A 80 2.53 4.95 -6.18
C HIS A 80 3.32 3.95 -5.32
N GLU A 81 4.65 4.00 -5.40
CA GLU A 81 5.52 3.12 -4.63
C GLU A 81 5.31 3.24 -3.11
N GLU A 82 4.97 4.44 -2.64
CA GLU A 82 4.65 4.66 -1.23
C GLU A 82 3.44 3.84 -0.75
N ALA A 83 2.41 3.70 -1.60
CA ALA A 83 1.26 2.85 -1.27
C ALA A 83 1.62 1.37 -1.33
N LEU A 84 2.34 0.95 -2.37
CA LEU A 84 2.82 -0.43 -2.52
C LEU A 84 3.71 -0.86 -1.35
N SER A 85 4.62 0.03 -0.91
CA SER A 85 5.46 -0.21 0.25
C SER A 85 4.62 -0.47 1.52
N ARG A 86 3.60 0.33 1.78
CA ARG A 86 2.72 0.15 2.95
C ARG A 86 1.97 -1.18 2.91
N PHE A 87 1.52 -1.63 1.74
CA PHE A 87 0.88 -2.94 1.59
C PHE A 87 1.86 -4.09 1.82
N ARG A 88 3.10 -3.95 1.32
CA ARG A 88 4.19 -4.90 1.62
C ARG A 88 4.46 -4.98 3.12
N ASP A 89 4.54 -3.83 3.79
CA ASP A 89 4.75 -3.73 5.25
C ASP A 89 3.73 -4.51 6.05
N LEU A 90 2.51 -4.45 5.59
CA LEU A 90 1.41 -5.17 6.21
C LEU A 90 1.46 -6.68 5.92
N GLY A 91 2.24 -7.11 4.92
CA GLY A 91 2.25 -8.49 4.44
C GLY A 91 1.02 -8.87 3.61
N ALA A 92 0.26 -7.89 3.12
CA ALA A 92 -0.91 -8.13 2.32
C ALA A 92 -0.57 -8.66 0.92
N GLU A 93 -1.37 -9.61 0.43
CA GLU A 93 -1.28 -10.05 -0.98
C GLU A 93 -1.96 -9.00 -1.88
N VAL A 94 -1.17 -8.43 -2.82
CA VAL A 94 -1.64 -7.33 -3.67
C VAL A 94 -2.00 -7.84 -5.06
N PHE A 95 -3.20 -7.47 -5.53
CA PHE A 95 -3.69 -7.71 -6.90
C PHE A 95 -3.83 -6.38 -7.63
N ARG A 96 -3.34 -6.29 -8.88
CA ARG A 96 -3.31 -5.05 -9.66
C ARG A 96 -3.90 -5.24 -11.05
N THR A 97 -4.91 -4.43 -11.40
CA THR A 97 -5.57 -4.54 -12.72
C THR A 97 -4.67 -4.13 -13.89
N ASP A 98 -3.66 -3.27 -13.68
CA ASP A 98 -2.70 -2.87 -14.71
C ASP A 98 -1.69 -3.97 -15.08
N GLU A 99 -1.51 -4.97 -14.19
CA GLU A 99 -0.62 -6.12 -14.40
C GLU A 99 -1.36 -7.42 -14.71
N GLN A 100 -2.53 -7.61 -14.10
CA GLN A 100 -3.27 -8.89 -14.07
C GLN A 100 -4.60 -8.83 -14.83
N GLY A 101 -4.90 -7.69 -15.48
CA GLY A 101 -6.17 -7.52 -16.20
C GLY A 101 -7.38 -7.49 -15.26
N THR A 102 -8.44 -8.17 -15.65
CA THR A 102 -9.64 -8.26 -14.80
C THR A 102 -9.40 -9.15 -13.60
N ILE A 103 -9.69 -8.64 -12.41
CA ILE A 103 -9.60 -9.37 -11.15
C ILE A 103 -11.01 -9.67 -10.66
N ILE A 104 -11.31 -10.94 -10.45
CA ILE A 104 -12.58 -11.41 -9.91
C ILE A 104 -12.30 -11.99 -8.53
N ALA A 105 -12.77 -11.32 -7.48
CA ALA A 105 -12.78 -11.84 -6.13
C ALA A 105 -14.14 -12.52 -5.88
N VAL A 106 -14.11 -13.76 -5.43
CA VAL A 106 -15.31 -14.55 -5.08
C VAL A 106 -15.25 -14.89 -3.62
N ASP A 107 -16.26 -14.44 -2.91
CA ASP A 107 -16.45 -14.67 -1.48
C ASP A 107 -17.58 -15.70 -1.26
N ASN A 108 -17.31 -16.74 -0.47
CA ASN A 108 -18.28 -17.76 -0.10
C ASN A 108 -18.71 -17.69 1.37
N GLY A 109 -18.34 -16.62 2.08
CA GLY A 109 -18.64 -16.40 3.50
C GLY A 109 -17.66 -17.07 4.47
N MET A 110 -16.65 -17.79 3.96
CA MET A 110 -15.59 -18.42 4.76
C MET A 110 -14.20 -18.05 4.26
N GLN A 111 -14.08 -17.81 2.97
CA GLN A 111 -12.81 -17.45 2.32
C GLN A 111 -13.06 -16.63 1.05
N ILE A 112 -12.09 -15.82 0.69
CA ILE A 112 -12.08 -15.07 -0.57
C ILE A 112 -11.08 -15.75 -1.52
N THR A 113 -11.53 -16.00 -2.76
CA THR A 113 -10.70 -16.59 -3.81
C THR A 113 -10.62 -15.65 -5.00
N PHE A 114 -9.50 -15.69 -5.72
CA PHE A 114 -9.25 -14.77 -6.83
C PHE A 114 -9.08 -15.51 -8.14
N ASN A 115 -9.65 -14.93 -9.21
CA ASN A 115 -9.40 -15.32 -10.58
C ASN A 115 -8.96 -14.08 -11.36
N CYS A 116 -7.76 -14.13 -11.95
CA CYS A 116 -7.19 -13.05 -12.75
C CYS A 116 -6.28 -13.62 -13.84
N GLU A 117 -6.06 -12.86 -14.91
CA GLU A 117 -5.09 -13.17 -15.94
C GLU A 117 -3.69 -12.75 -15.45
N GLY A 118 -2.65 -13.52 -15.77
CA GLY A 118 -1.27 -13.21 -15.41
C GLY A 118 -0.81 -13.83 -14.09
N LYS A 119 0.44 -13.54 -13.73
CA LYS A 119 1.03 -14.03 -12.47
C LYS A 119 0.33 -13.36 -11.29
N LYS A 120 0.03 -14.14 -10.26
CA LYS A 120 -0.23 -13.56 -8.93
C LYS A 120 0.94 -12.62 -8.63
N SER A 121 0.63 -11.41 -8.16
CA SER A 121 1.68 -10.55 -7.63
C SER A 121 2.42 -11.39 -6.58
N ASP A 122 3.74 -11.40 -6.66
CA ASP A 122 4.52 -12.10 -5.64
C ASP A 122 4.02 -11.58 -4.27
N ARG A 123 3.68 -12.53 -3.38
CA ARG A 123 3.47 -12.18 -1.98
C ARG A 123 4.72 -11.46 -1.54
N THR A 124 4.63 -10.16 -1.47
CA THR A 124 5.67 -9.37 -0.82
C THR A 124 5.50 -9.62 0.67
N HIS A 125 6.06 -10.76 1.13
CA HIS A 125 6.07 -11.08 2.54
C HIS A 125 6.79 -9.97 3.32
N ALA A 126 6.38 -9.77 4.57
CA ALA A 126 7.12 -9.00 5.56
C ALA A 126 8.62 -9.38 5.63
N LYS A 127 9.03 -10.50 5.03
CA LYS A 127 10.41 -10.93 4.83
C LYS A 127 11.24 -10.01 3.92
N ASP A 128 10.60 -9.24 3.03
CA ASP A 128 11.32 -8.32 2.14
C ASP A 128 11.89 -7.10 2.88
N TYR A 129 11.50 -6.89 4.16
CA TYR A 129 12.10 -5.88 5.03
C TYR A 129 13.44 -6.29 5.62
N GLU A 130 13.63 -7.56 5.88
CA GLU A 130 14.94 -8.08 6.31
C GLU A 130 15.97 -7.86 5.19
N ASP A 131 15.51 -7.77 3.94
CA ASP A 131 16.34 -7.55 2.75
C ASP A 131 16.33 -6.09 2.25
N ALA A 132 15.55 -5.18 2.88
CA ALA A 132 15.53 -3.78 2.48
C ALA A 132 16.87 -3.12 2.83
N SER A 133 17.62 -2.77 1.77
CA SER A 133 18.93 -2.13 1.91
C SER A 133 18.84 -0.62 2.13
N TYR A 134 17.69 0.00 1.80
CA TYR A 134 17.51 1.45 1.83
C TYR A 134 16.14 1.85 2.37
N ILE A 135 16.09 2.96 3.11
CA ILE A 135 14.88 3.53 3.70
C ILE A 135 14.65 4.92 3.10
N GLY A 136 13.56 5.12 2.37
CA GLY A 136 13.14 6.39 1.81
C GLY A 136 12.30 7.21 2.79
N ASN A 137 12.38 8.52 2.68
CA ASN A 137 11.51 9.47 3.37
C ASN A 137 10.50 10.03 2.38
N ILE A 138 9.21 9.74 2.56
CA ILE A 138 8.14 10.16 1.65
C ILE A 138 8.02 11.68 1.50
N ASN A 139 8.41 12.44 2.54
CA ASN A 139 8.30 13.89 2.55
C ASN A 139 9.48 14.57 1.86
N SER A 140 10.71 14.14 2.17
CA SER A 140 11.92 14.76 1.63
C SER A 140 12.38 14.16 0.31
N LYS A 141 11.80 13.02 -0.09
CA LYS A 141 12.23 12.22 -1.24
C LYS A 141 13.73 11.89 -1.20
N LYS A 142 14.25 11.64 0.00
CA LYS A 142 15.60 11.15 0.24
C LYS A 142 15.57 9.68 0.64
N TYR A 143 16.53 8.88 0.14
CA TYR A 143 16.74 7.51 0.63
C TYR A 143 18.02 7.42 1.43
N HIS A 144 18.02 6.54 2.42
CA HIS A 144 19.01 6.43 3.48
C HIS A 144 19.45 4.98 3.66
N LEU A 145 20.65 4.77 4.20
CA LEU A 145 21.01 3.48 4.80
C LEU A 145 20.21 3.25 6.09
N PRO A 146 19.89 1.99 6.45
CA PRO A 146 19.18 1.68 7.71
C PRO A 146 19.91 2.19 8.97
N SER A 147 21.23 2.34 8.90
CA SER A 147 22.09 2.88 9.97
C SER A 147 22.12 4.41 10.05
N CYS A 148 21.43 5.12 9.16
CA CYS A 148 21.43 6.59 9.13
C CYS A 148 20.79 7.18 10.38
N GLY A 149 21.49 8.06 11.08
CA GLY A 149 20.95 8.79 12.24
C GLY A 149 19.84 9.79 11.93
N GLY A 150 19.56 10.04 10.64
CA GLY A 150 18.52 10.95 10.15
C GLY A 150 17.34 10.23 9.50
N LEU A 151 17.01 9.01 9.93
CA LEU A 151 15.86 8.28 9.42
C LEU A 151 14.56 9.01 9.71
N PRO A 152 13.57 8.97 8.80
CA PRO A 152 12.23 9.49 9.06
C PRO A 152 11.49 8.68 10.12
N ASN A 153 10.43 9.26 10.69
CA ASN A 153 9.49 8.51 11.50
C ASN A 153 8.91 7.35 10.68
N GLU A 154 8.50 6.28 11.35
CA GLU A 154 8.01 5.05 10.68
C GLU A 154 6.90 5.31 9.66
N GLU A 155 5.94 6.17 10.01
CA GLU A 155 4.84 6.58 9.15
C GLU A 155 5.25 7.27 7.84
N ASN A 156 6.51 7.74 7.76
CA ASN A 156 7.07 8.45 6.61
C ASN A 156 8.13 7.62 5.87
N ARG A 157 8.23 6.33 6.17
CA ARG A 157 9.20 5.43 5.53
C ARG A 157 8.62 4.77 4.29
N VAL A 158 9.48 4.53 3.34
CA VAL A 158 9.31 3.61 2.21
C VAL A 158 10.61 2.82 2.09
N TYR A 159 10.52 1.58 1.65
CA TYR A 159 11.65 0.67 1.65
C TYR A 159 12.04 0.28 0.23
N PHE A 160 13.33 0.19 -0.02
CA PHE A 160 13.87 -0.18 -1.33
C PHE A 160 14.97 -1.23 -1.16
N THR A 161 15.01 -2.19 -2.07
CA THR A 161 16.06 -3.22 -2.11
C THR A 161 17.32 -2.75 -2.83
N THR A 162 17.19 -1.76 -3.73
CA THR A 162 18.31 -1.21 -4.51
C THR A 162 18.21 0.31 -4.62
N THR A 163 19.36 0.97 -4.85
CA THR A 163 19.41 2.42 -5.17
C THR A 163 18.65 2.74 -6.45
N ASP A 164 18.75 1.87 -7.48
CA ASP A 164 18.06 2.02 -8.76
C ASP A 164 16.53 2.04 -8.58
N ALA A 165 15.99 1.21 -7.68
CA ALA A 165 14.57 1.22 -7.36
C ALA A 165 14.15 2.53 -6.68
N ALA A 166 14.95 3.04 -5.75
CA ALA A 166 14.69 4.31 -5.07
C ALA A 166 14.73 5.49 -6.06
N GLU A 167 15.72 5.53 -6.94
CA GLU A 167 15.89 6.59 -7.94
C GLU A 167 14.75 6.58 -8.97
N LYS A 168 14.33 5.41 -9.44
CA LYS A 168 13.15 5.25 -10.33
C LYS A 168 11.86 5.71 -9.67
N ALA A 169 11.75 5.56 -8.34
CA ALA A 169 10.62 6.06 -7.56
C ALA A 169 10.73 7.58 -7.24
N GLY A 170 11.74 8.26 -7.79
CA GLY A 170 11.93 9.71 -7.64
C GLY A 170 12.63 10.11 -6.34
N TYR A 171 13.33 9.20 -5.69
CA TYR A 171 14.12 9.49 -4.50
C TYR A 171 15.57 9.79 -4.87
N SER A 172 16.25 10.60 -4.08
CA SER A 172 17.66 10.93 -4.24
C SER A 172 18.44 10.54 -2.98
N PRO A 173 19.76 10.28 -3.09
CA PRO A 173 20.56 9.85 -1.94
C PRO A 173 20.59 10.89 -0.82
N CYS A 174 20.65 10.40 0.41
CA CYS A 174 20.85 11.22 1.59
C CYS A 174 22.29 11.71 1.64
N GLY A 175 22.49 13.03 1.77
CA GLY A 175 23.82 13.64 1.87
C GLY A 175 24.58 13.37 3.17
N ASN A 176 23.97 12.73 4.17
CA ASN A 176 24.62 12.41 5.44
C ASN A 176 25.18 10.97 5.47
N CYS A 177 24.44 10.00 4.92
CA CYS A 177 24.87 8.59 4.95
C CYS A 177 25.36 8.07 3.59
N HIS A 178 25.28 8.88 2.54
CA HIS A 178 25.79 8.57 1.19
C HIS A 178 25.46 7.14 0.73
N PRO A 179 24.17 6.76 0.62
CA PRO A 179 23.76 5.40 0.32
C PRO A 179 24.09 4.93 -1.10
N ASP A 180 24.60 5.81 -1.93
CA ASP A 180 25.01 5.62 -3.32
C ASP A 180 26.53 5.36 -3.51
N GLN A 181 27.32 5.29 -2.40
CA GLN A 181 28.78 5.12 -2.41
C GLN A 181 29.25 3.76 -1.89
#